data_b86289e850120d897da992acac17ea9c
#
_entry.id   b86289e850120d897da992acac17ea9c
#
_cell.length_a   1.000
_cell.length_b   1.000
_cell.length_c   1.000
_cell.angle_alpha   90.00
_cell.angle_beta   90.00
_cell.angle_gamma   90.00
#
_symmetry.space_group_name_H-M   'P 1'
#
loop_
_entity.id
_entity.type
_entity.pdbx_description
1 polymer ?
#
loop_
_entity_poly.entity_id
_entity_poly.type
_entity_poly.pdbx_seq_one_letter_code
_entity_poly.pdbx_strand_id
1 'polypeptide(L)'
;ISPNYLELFTSNSVFGVFYGPILFIGSWVFAGFGVVGQPHIMVRFMVMDQPANMKKVRYYYYCWYIVFCVLTVVAGLLARVLLPEIDTFDAELALPILSRQLLPEALVGLTLAGLFAATMSTADSQILSCSASITKDLIQDKKDSYLVTKLSTVFITIIALTISLTANESVFSLVII
;
A
#
# COMPACT_ATOMS: atom_id res chain seq x y z
N ILE A 1 22.05 -8.59 18.54
CA ILE A 1 20.81 -7.79 18.58
C ILE A 1 21.14 -6.53 19.35
N SER A 2 20.96 -5.33 18.74
CA SER A 2 21.21 -4.06 19.42
C SER A 2 20.28 -3.92 20.63
N PRO A 3 20.72 -3.28 21.73
CA PRO A 3 19.91 -3.12 22.95
C PRO A 3 18.58 -2.40 22.70
N ASN A 4 18.49 -1.61 21.62
CA ASN A 4 17.31 -0.83 21.23
C ASN A 4 16.46 -1.48 20.15
N TYR A 5 16.61 -2.78 19.93
CA TYR A 5 15.94 -3.52 18.87
C TYR A 5 14.40 -3.41 18.90
N LEU A 6 13.81 -3.37 20.10
CA LEU A 6 12.36 -3.27 20.32
C LEU A 6 11.88 -1.85 20.62
N GLU A 7 12.76 -0.84 20.57
CA GLU A 7 12.30 0.54 20.69
C GLU A 7 11.54 0.95 19.43
N LEU A 8 10.21 1.02 19.56
CA LEU A 8 9.30 1.47 18.51
C LEU A 8 9.37 2.98 18.27
N PHE A 9 9.84 3.75 19.26
CA PHE A 9 9.93 5.19 19.20
C PHE A 9 11.34 5.63 19.59
N THR A 10 12.05 6.26 18.67
CA THR A 10 13.37 6.84 18.95
C THR A 10 13.23 8.01 19.92
N SER A 11 14.08 8.07 20.93
CA SER A 11 14.13 9.14 21.94
C SER A 11 14.42 10.54 21.36
N ASN A 12 14.84 10.61 20.10
CA ASN A 12 15.17 11.81 19.36
C ASN A 12 13.98 12.46 18.62
N SER A 13 12.73 12.13 18.96
CA SER A 13 11.59 12.80 18.36
C SER A 13 11.59 14.28 18.75
N VAL A 14 11.40 15.16 17.77
CA VAL A 14 11.35 16.63 17.91
C VAL A 14 10.34 17.07 18.99
N PHE A 15 9.35 16.25 19.30
CA PHE A 15 8.27 16.54 20.24
C PHE A 15 8.42 15.86 21.61
N GLY A 16 9.60 15.28 21.91
CA GLY A 16 9.87 14.64 23.20
C GLY A 16 9.24 13.24 23.38
N VAL A 17 9.65 12.56 24.44
CA VAL A 17 9.32 11.16 24.71
C VAL A 17 7.82 10.91 24.91
N PHE A 18 7.07 11.90 25.39
CA PHE A 18 5.64 11.71 25.71
C PHE A 18 4.71 12.07 24.55
N TYR A 19 4.96 13.19 23.87
CA TYR A 19 4.09 13.66 22.77
C TYR A 19 4.42 13.00 21.43
N GLY A 20 5.64 12.56 21.20
CA GLY A 20 6.07 11.90 19.97
C GLY A 20 5.20 10.68 19.59
N PRO A 21 5.01 9.69 20.49
CA PRO A 21 4.16 8.53 20.23
C PRO A 21 2.70 8.89 19.96
N ILE A 22 2.15 9.86 20.69
CA ILE A 22 0.75 10.28 20.52
C ILE A 22 0.54 10.94 19.16
N LEU A 23 1.45 11.83 18.76
CA LEU A 23 1.39 12.48 17.45
C LEU A 23 1.60 11.48 16.31
N PHE A 24 2.51 10.53 16.49
CA PHE A 24 2.75 9.46 15.54
C PHE A 24 1.49 8.61 15.33
N ILE A 25 0.87 8.12 16.41
CA ILE A 25 -0.38 7.35 16.32
C ILE A 25 -1.50 8.21 15.71
N GLY A 26 -1.59 9.48 16.11
CA GLY A 26 -2.57 10.42 15.57
C GLY A 26 -2.42 10.58 14.06
N SER A 27 -1.22 10.80 13.56
CA SER A 27 -0.96 10.95 12.11
C SER A 27 -1.37 9.70 11.32
N TRP A 28 -1.09 8.51 11.83
CA TRP A 28 -1.53 7.26 11.19
C TRP A 28 -3.05 7.06 11.21
N VAL A 29 -3.74 7.50 12.27
CA VAL A 29 -5.21 7.50 12.30
C VAL A 29 -5.78 8.44 11.23
N PHE A 30 -5.23 9.65 11.10
CA PHE A 30 -5.67 10.59 10.05
C PHE A 30 -5.37 10.06 8.64
N ALA A 31 -4.20 9.47 8.41
CA ALA A 31 -3.87 8.80 7.16
C ALA A 31 -4.89 7.69 6.83
N GLY A 32 -5.30 6.91 7.84
CA GLY A 32 -6.33 5.88 7.70
C GLY A 32 -7.69 6.43 7.24
N PHE A 33 -8.09 7.61 7.72
CA PHE A 33 -9.32 8.28 7.22
C PHE A 33 -9.20 8.70 5.76
N GLY A 34 -8.02 9.13 5.31
CA GLY A 34 -7.76 9.44 3.89
C GLY A 34 -7.97 8.23 2.98
N VAL A 35 -7.56 7.04 3.43
CA VAL A 35 -7.72 5.79 2.67
C VAL A 35 -9.21 5.47 2.44
N VAL A 36 -10.09 5.70 3.42
CA VAL A 36 -11.53 5.43 3.29
C VAL A 36 -12.18 6.27 2.18
N GLY A 37 -11.69 7.50 1.95
CA GLY A 37 -12.19 8.39 0.89
C GLY A 37 -11.75 8.03 -0.53
N GLN A 38 -10.87 7.06 -0.70
CA GLN A 38 -10.35 6.71 -2.03
C GLN A 38 -11.41 6.03 -2.90
N PRO A 39 -11.65 6.49 -4.14
CA PRO A 39 -12.72 5.98 -5.01
C PRO A 39 -12.64 4.48 -5.27
N HIS A 40 -11.44 3.93 -5.48
CA HIS A 40 -11.26 2.49 -5.74
C HIS A 40 -11.61 1.60 -4.54
N ILE A 41 -11.63 2.15 -3.33
CA ILE A 41 -12.09 1.47 -2.11
C ILE A 41 -13.60 1.63 -1.96
N MET A 42 -14.12 2.84 -2.19
CA MET A 42 -15.55 3.14 -2.07
C MET A 42 -16.40 2.31 -3.04
N VAL A 43 -15.93 2.11 -4.28
CA VAL A 43 -16.62 1.28 -5.27
C VAL A 43 -16.88 -0.15 -4.77
N ARG A 44 -15.96 -0.73 -4.00
CA ARG A 44 -16.13 -2.09 -3.43
C ARG A 44 -17.30 -2.18 -2.43
N PHE A 45 -17.59 -1.10 -1.71
CA PHE A 45 -18.75 -1.03 -0.83
C PHE A 45 -20.04 -0.81 -1.60
N MET A 46 -20.00 -0.04 -2.71
CA MET A 46 -21.17 0.24 -3.53
C MET A 46 -21.68 -0.99 -4.29
N VAL A 47 -20.82 -1.94 -4.62
CA VAL A 47 -21.15 -3.18 -5.35
C VAL A 47 -21.80 -4.25 -4.43
N MET A 48 -21.93 -3.96 -3.13
CA MET A 48 -22.52 -4.93 -2.20
C MET A 48 -24.02 -5.13 -2.45
N ASP A 49 -24.40 -6.39 -2.67
CA ASP A 49 -25.78 -6.80 -3.00
C ASP A 49 -26.77 -6.42 -1.89
N GLN A 50 -26.45 -6.71 -0.63
CA GLN A 50 -27.33 -6.43 0.52
C GLN A 50 -26.57 -5.76 1.67
N PRO A 51 -27.05 -4.60 2.17
CA PRO A 51 -26.45 -3.93 3.34
C PRO A 51 -26.38 -4.80 4.60
N ALA A 52 -27.32 -5.76 4.75
CA ALA A 52 -27.34 -6.72 5.86
C ALA A 52 -26.08 -7.60 5.92
N ASN A 53 -25.45 -7.87 4.78
CA ASN A 53 -24.23 -8.69 4.70
C ASN A 53 -22.97 -7.94 5.16
N MET A 54 -23.04 -6.62 5.37
CA MET A 54 -21.90 -5.80 5.81
C MET A 54 -21.25 -6.34 7.09
N LYS A 55 -22.02 -6.84 8.05
CA LYS A 55 -21.49 -7.41 9.30
C LYS A 55 -20.60 -8.63 9.03
N LYS A 56 -21.03 -9.52 8.11
CA LYS A 56 -20.27 -10.72 7.73
C LYS A 56 -18.99 -10.34 6.98
N VAL A 57 -19.10 -9.45 6.00
CA VAL A 57 -17.95 -8.96 5.23
C VAL A 57 -16.93 -8.33 6.15
N ARG A 58 -17.35 -7.48 7.07
CA ARG A 58 -16.48 -6.83 8.06
C ARG A 58 -15.76 -7.85 8.95
N TYR A 59 -16.47 -8.88 9.42
CA TYR A 59 -15.86 -9.93 10.25
C TYR A 59 -14.75 -10.67 9.50
N TYR A 60 -15.02 -11.17 8.29
CA TYR A 60 -14.03 -11.87 7.47
C TYR A 60 -12.86 -10.96 7.10
N TYR A 61 -13.14 -9.69 6.77
CA TYR A 61 -12.11 -8.72 6.47
C TYR A 61 -11.17 -8.49 7.65
N TYR A 62 -11.69 -8.28 8.84
CA TYR A 62 -10.86 -8.07 10.03
C TYR A 62 -10.06 -9.31 10.40
N CYS A 63 -10.64 -10.51 10.34
CA CYS A 63 -9.90 -11.74 10.58
C CYS A 63 -8.71 -11.87 9.61
N TRP A 64 -8.94 -11.66 8.33
CA TRP A 64 -7.89 -11.68 7.31
C TRP A 64 -6.85 -10.59 7.55
N TYR A 65 -7.28 -9.36 7.80
CA TYR A 65 -6.42 -8.21 7.99
C TYR A 65 -5.51 -8.37 9.21
N ILE A 66 -6.01 -8.87 10.34
CA ILE A 66 -5.21 -9.13 11.54
C ILE A 66 -4.12 -10.16 11.25
N VAL A 67 -4.47 -11.27 10.59
CA VAL A 67 -3.48 -12.30 10.21
C VAL A 67 -2.41 -11.70 9.31
N PHE A 68 -2.82 -10.93 8.32
CA PHE A 68 -1.89 -10.25 7.40
C PHE A 68 -0.95 -9.28 8.14
N CYS A 69 -1.48 -8.44 9.02
CA CYS A 69 -0.67 -7.50 9.79
C CYS A 69 0.34 -8.21 10.70
N VAL A 70 -0.08 -9.28 11.39
CA VAL A 70 0.83 -10.07 12.23
C VAL A 70 1.96 -10.67 11.40
N LEU A 71 1.64 -11.29 10.26
CA LEU A 71 2.65 -11.87 9.39
C LEU A 71 3.62 -10.81 8.82
N THR A 72 3.11 -9.64 8.46
CA THR A 72 3.95 -8.54 7.96
C THR A 72 4.91 -8.02 9.04
N VAL A 73 4.43 -7.84 10.28
CA VAL A 73 5.29 -7.42 11.40
C VAL A 73 6.35 -8.48 11.70
N VAL A 74 5.96 -9.76 11.73
CA VAL A 74 6.91 -10.86 11.94
C VAL A 74 7.97 -10.90 10.83
N ALA A 75 7.57 -10.76 9.57
CA ALA A 75 8.49 -10.70 8.44
C ALA A 75 9.48 -9.52 8.55
N GLY A 76 8.99 -8.35 8.95
CA GLY A 76 9.84 -7.17 9.17
C GLY A 76 10.83 -7.35 10.31
N LEU A 77 10.40 -7.94 11.42
CA LEU A 77 11.29 -8.25 12.55
C LEU A 77 12.34 -9.30 12.18
N LEU A 78 11.95 -10.33 11.43
CA LEU A 78 12.90 -11.35 10.92
C LEU A 78 13.91 -10.72 9.94
N ALA A 79 13.47 -9.86 9.04
CA ALA A 79 14.36 -9.16 8.13
C ALA A 79 15.42 -8.36 8.92
N ARG A 80 15.00 -7.64 9.94
CA ARG A 80 15.92 -6.86 10.79
C ARG A 80 16.94 -7.70 11.56
N VAL A 81 16.61 -8.97 11.89
CA VAL A 81 17.54 -9.89 12.56
C VAL A 81 18.48 -10.56 11.59
N LEU A 82 17.96 -10.99 10.44
CA LEU A 82 18.67 -11.82 9.47
C LEU A 82 19.48 -11.02 8.46
N LEU A 83 19.14 -9.75 8.26
CA LEU A 83 19.84 -8.84 7.36
C LEU A 83 20.58 -7.76 8.19
N PRO A 84 21.78 -8.06 8.71
CA PRO A 84 22.53 -7.15 9.60
C PRO A 84 22.98 -5.86 8.92
N GLU A 85 23.01 -5.81 7.60
CA GLU A 85 23.43 -4.64 6.79
C GLU A 85 22.26 -3.74 6.38
N ILE A 86 21.23 -3.65 7.23
CA ILE A 86 20.01 -2.86 6.96
C ILE A 86 20.31 -1.39 6.61
N ASP A 87 21.40 -0.84 7.11
CA ASP A 87 21.78 0.55 6.84
C ASP A 87 22.38 0.76 5.44
N THR A 88 22.65 -0.31 4.69
CA THR A 88 23.33 -0.26 3.40
C THR A 88 22.43 -0.58 2.20
N PHE A 89 21.20 -1.07 2.42
CA PHE A 89 20.27 -1.39 1.34
C PHE A 89 18.89 -0.74 1.55
N ASP A 90 18.16 -0.62 0.44
CA ASP A 90 16.80 -0.09 0.47
C ASP A 90 15.88 -1.02 1.27
N ALA A 91 15.24 -0.49 2.32
CA ALA A 91 14.33 -1.24 3.19
C ALA A 91 13.12 -1.82 2.41
N GLU A 92 12.75 -1.24 1.29
CA GLU A 92 11.67 -1.73 0.42
C GLU A 92 12.03 -3.08 -0.23
N LEU A 93 13.32 -3.39 -0.37
CA LEU A 93 13.82 -4.66 -0.89
C LEU A 93 13.99 -5.75 0.18
N ALA A 94 13.66 -5.48 1.43
CA ALA A 94 13.87 -6.42 2.55
C ALA A 94 13.18 -7.78 2.32
N LEU A 95 11.91 -7.78 1.88
CA LEU A 95 11.17 -9.02 1.64
C LEU A 95 11.70 -9.83 0.46
N PRO A 96 12.00 -9.27 -0.72
CA PRO A 96 12.71 -9.98 -1.79
C PRO A 96 14.05 -10.56 -1.37
N ILE A 97 14.88 -9.81 -0.66
CA ILE A 97 16.20 -10.26 -0.21
C ILE A 97 16.05 -11.39 0.80
N LEU A 98 15.17 -11.23 1.80
CA LEU A 98 14.88 -12.25 2.79
C LEU A 98 14.39 -13.55 2.13
N SER A 99 13.52 -13.45 1.14
CA SER A 99 13.02 -14.62 0.41
C SER A 99 14.14 -15.37 -0.30
N ARG A 100 15.08 -14.65 -0.93
CA ARG A 100 16.25 -15.26 -1.59
C ARG A 100 17.21 -15.94 -0.64
N GLN A 101 17.32 -15.48 0.61
CA GLN A 101 18.20 -16.09 1.60
C GLN A 101 17.60 -17.34 2.27
N LEU A 102 16.28 -17.36 2.47
CA LEU A 102 15.62 -18.37 3.27
C LEU A 102 14.87 -19.43 2.47
N LEU A 103 14.47 -19.13 1.23
CA LEU A 103 13.57 -19.97 0.47
C LEU A 103 14.29 -20.65 -0.71
N PRO A 104 13.86 -21.87 -1.10
CA PRO A 104 14.25 -22.49 -2.37
C PRO A 104 13.82 -21.62 -3.57
N GLU A 105 14.53 -21.71 -4.68
CA GLU A 105 14.32 -20.89 -5.88
C GLU A 105 12.87 -20.86 -6.37
N ALA A 106 12.16 -21.99 -6.34
CA ALA A 106 10.76 -22.07 -6.73
C ALA A 106 9.85 -21.20 -5.84
N LEU A 107 10.09 -21.16 -4.52
CA LEU A 107 9.32 -20.33 -3.58
C LEU A 107 9.73 -18.86 -3.65
N VAL A 108 10.97 -18.56 -3.98
CA VAL A 108 11.41 -17.19 -4.29
C VAL A 108 10.61 -16.66 -5.47
N GLY A 109 10.53 -17.45 -6.57
CA GLY A 109 9.72 -17.09 -7.73
C GLY A 109 8.25 -16.85 -7.39
N LEU A 110 7.66 -17.69 -6.56
CA LEU A 110 6.28 -17.55 -6.10
C LEU A 110 6.09 -16.27 -5.25
N THR A 111 7.03 -15.96 -4.36
CA THR A 111 6.98 -14.74 -3.53
C THR A 111 7.05 -13.49 -4.41
N LEU A 112 7.98 -13.45 -5.36
CA LEU A 112 8.11 -12.34 -6.29
C LEU A 112 6.85 -12.19 -7.17
N ALA A 113 6.33 -13.30 -7.69
CA ALA A 113 5.08 -13.28 -8.46
C ALA A 113 3.90 -12.75 -7.63
N GLY A 114 3.82 -13.12 -6.34
CA GLY A 114 2.82 -12.59 -5.42
C GLY A 114 2.95 -11.09 -5.18
N LEU A 115 4.17 -10.58 -5.01
CA LEU A 115 4.44 -9.14 -4.88
C LEU A 115 4.01 -8.38 -6.15
N PHE A 116 4.40 -8.86 -7.33
CA PHE A 116 3.98 -8.25 -8.59
C PHE A 116 2.46 -8.30 -8.78
N ALA A 117 1.83 -9.42 -8.47
CA ALA A 117 0.37 -9.54 -8.58
C ALA A 117 -0.36 -8.55 -7.66
N ALA A 118 0.11 -8.36 -6.44
CA ALA A 118 -0.47 -7.43 -5.49
C ALA A 118 -0.34 -5.97 -5.96
N THR A 119 0.86 -5.58 -6.42
CA THR A 119 1.11 -4.21 -6.92
C THR A 119 0.33 -3.94 -8.21
N MET A 120 0.29 -4.87 -9.16
CA MET A 120 -0.49 -4.75 -10.39
C MET A 120 -1.99 -4.62 -10.11
N SER A 121 -2.54 -5.42 -9.22
CA SER A 121 -3.96 -5.36 -8.85
C SER A 121 -4.34 -3.99 -8.25
N THR A 122 -3.46 -3.41 -7.44
CA THR A 122 -3.68 -2.08 -6.86
C THR A 122 -3.57 -0.99 -7.91
N ALA A 123 -2.53 -1.01 -8.73
CA ALA A 123 -2.32 -0.05 -9.80
C ALA A 123 -3.48 -0.04 -10.80
N ASP A 124 -3.95 -1.22 -11.21
CA ASP A 124 -5.08 -1.37 -12.14
C ASP A 124 -6.35 -0.74 -11.58
N SER A 125 -6.70 -1.03 -10.33
CA SER A 125 -7.89 -0.46 -9.69
C SER A 125 -7.81 1.07 -9.51
N GLN A 126 -6.63 1.61 -9.25
CA GLN A 126 -6.41 3.06 -9.15
C GLN A 126 -6.51 3.74 -10.52
N ILE A 127 -5.85 3.20 -11.54
CA ILE A 127 -5.88 3.73 -12.91
C ILE A 127 -7.31 3.72 -13.45
N LEU A 128 -8.06 2.64 -13.27
CA LEU A 128 -9.45 2.54 -13.70
C LEU A 128 -10.34 3.56 -12.97
N SER A 129 -10.15 3.74 -11.67
CA SER A 129 -10.90 4.70 -10.88
C SER A 129 -10.63 6.14 -11.32
N CYS A 130 -9.37 6.51 -11.53
CA CYS A 130 -8.98 7.81 -12.05
C CYS A 130 -9.52 8.03 -13.47
N SER A 131 -9.43 7.03 -14.33
CA SER A 131 -9.97 7.09 -15.70
C SER A 131 -11.49 7.29 -15.71
N ALA A 132 -12.23 6.61 -14.82
CA ALA A 132 -13.65 6.79 -14.67
C ALA A 132 -14.00 8.22 -14.22
N SER A 133 -13.28 8.76 -13.23
CA SER A 133 -13.49 10.14 -12.77
C SER A 133 -13.22 11.16 -13.88
N ILE A 134 -12.14 11.02 -14.64
CA ILE A 134 -11.89 11.93 -15.77
C ILE A 134 -13.02 11.83 -16.81
N THR A 135 -13.42 10.62 -17.16
CA THR A 135 -14.41 10.42 -18.22
C THR A 135 -15.79 10.92 -17.81
N LYS A 136 -16.21 10.64 -16.58
CA LYS A 136 -17.57 10.97 -16.11
C LYS A 136 -17.70 12.36 -15.51
N ASP A 137 -16.71 12.79 -14.72
CA ASP A 137 -16.82 14.02 -13.95
C ASP A 137 -16.24 15.22 -14.71
N LEU A 138 -15.09 15.03 -15.41
CA LEU A 138 -14.41 16.12 -16.10
C LEU A 138 -14.89 16.29 -17.54
N ILE A 139 -14.90 15.21 -18.34
CA ILE A 139 -15.32 15.24 -19.75
C ILE A 139 -16.85 15.22 -19.88
N GLN A 140 -17.56 14.72 -18.86
CA GLN A 140 -19.01 14.53 -18.83
C GLN A 140 -19.53 13.74 -20.04
N ASP A 141 -18.84 12.67 -20.40
CA ASP A 141 -19.22 11.82 -21.54
C ASP A 141 -20.56 11.13 -21.28
N LYS A 142 -21.64 11.74 -21.84
CA LYS A 142 -23.01 11.21 -21.73
C LYS A 142 -23.27 9.99 -22.62
N LYS A 143 -22.38 9.72 -23.57
CA LYS A 143 -22.56 8.63 -24.56
C LYS A 143 -21.84 7.34 -24.17
N ASP A 144 -21.17 7.31 -23.02
CA ASP A 144 -20.35 6.15 -22.58
C ASP A 144 -19.40 5.66 -23.68
N SER A 145 -18.72 6.58 -24.34
CA SER A 145 -17.85 6.25 -25.46
C SER A 145 -16.65 5.44 -24.99
N TYR A 146 -16.56 4.21 -25.48
CA TYR A 146 -15.43 3.32 -25.23
C TYR A 146 -14.08 3.96 -25.55
N LEU A 147 -14.01 4.76 -26.63
CA LEU A 147 -12.78 5.44 -27.04
C LEU A 147 -12.33 6.51 -26.03
N VAL A 148 -13.27 7.26 -25.47
CA VAL A 148 -12.96 8.29 -24.46
C VAL A 148 -12.40 7.64 -23.20
N THR A 149 -13.04 6.59 -22.72
CA THR A 149 -12.55 5.85 -21.54
C THR A 149 -11.17 5.25 -21.80
N LYS A 150 -10.96 4.63 -22.95
CA LYS A 150 -9.68 4.03 -23.32
C LYS A 150 -8.55 5.08 -23.41
N LEU A 151 -8.81 6.22 -24.05
CA LEU A 151 -7.84 7.32 -24.14
C LEU A 151 -7.52 7.91 -22.77
N SER A 152 -8.52 8.09 -21.90
CA SER A 152 -8.33 8.56 -20.52
C SER A 152 -7.44 7.57 -19.72
N THR A 153 -7.67 6.27 -19.86
CA THR A 153 -6.84 5.24 -19.21
C THR A 153 -5.39 5.31 -19.68
N VAL A 154 -5.16 5.37 -21.00
CA VAL A 154 -3.81 5.49 -21.56
C VAL A 154 -3.13 6.78 -21.08
N PHE A 155 -3.84 7.89 -21.08
CA PHE A 155 -3.32 9.17 -20.62
C PHE A 155 -2.86 9.13 -19.16
N ILE A 156 -3.70 8.59 -18.26
CA ILE A 156 -3.35 8.43 -16.84
C ILE A 156 -2.16 7.49 -16.66
N THR A 157 -2.14 6.39 -17.41
CA THR A 157 -1.03 5.42 -17.32
C THR A 157 0.30 6.06 -17.73
N ILE A 158 0.30 6.90 -18.77
CA ILE A 158 1.51 7.62 -19.21
C ILE A 158 1.96 8.61 -18.13
N ILE A 159 1.02 9.36 -17.52
CA ILE A 159 1.36 10.29 -16.42
C ILE A 159 1.95 9.53 -15.24
N ALA A 160 1.28 8.46 -14.80
CA ALA A 160 1.75 7.64 -13.69
C ALA A 160 3.14 7.04 -13.95
N LEU A 161 3.39 6.56 -15.17
CA LEU A 161 4.68 6.05 -15.58
C LEU A 161 5.76 7.15 -15.57
N THR A 162 5.43 8.33 -16.08
CA THR A 162 6.37 9.46 -16.09
C THR A 162 6.75 9.87 -14.68
N ILE A 163 5.77 9.98 -13.78
CA ILE A 163 6.02 10.29 -12.36
C ILE A 163 6.89 9.19 -11.73
N SER A 164 6.56 7.93 -11.95
CA SER A 164 7.31 6.79 -11.40
C SER A 164 8.77 6.77 -11.86
N LEU A 165 9.04 7.13 -13.11
CA LEU A 165 10.42 7.17 -13.65
C LEU A 165 11.21 8.40 -13.19
N THR A 166 10.55 9.47 -12.79
CA THR A 166 11.20 10.71 -12.34
C THR A 166 11.30 10.82 -10.82
N ALA A 167 10.51 10.06 -10.08
CA ALA A 167 10.53 10.04 -8.62
C ALA A 167 11.75 9.26 -8.13
N ASN A 168 12.66 9.97 -7.44
CA ASN A 168 13.84 9.37 -6.79
C ASN A 168 13.61 9.10 -5.29
N GLU A 169 12.41 9.41 -4.80
CA GLU A 169 12.04 9.26 -3.39
C GLU A 169 11.48 7.86 -3.12
N SER A 170 11.64 7.38 -1.88
CA SER A 170 10.99 6.13 -1.46
C SER A 170 9.47 6.27 -1.54
N VAL A 171 8.78 5.17 -1.81
CA VAL A 171 7.30 5.14 -1.85
C VAL A 171 6.70 5.66 -0.55
N PHE A 172 7.34 5.36 0.58
CA PHE A 172 6.92 5.84 1.89
C PHE A 172 6.95 7.37 2.00
N SER A 173 8.02 8.00 1.51
CA SER A 173 8.14 9.47 1.48
C SER A 173 7.05 10.11 0.61
N LEU A 174 6.74 9.51 -0.55
CA LEU A 174 5.71 10.02 -1.47
C LEU A 174 4.28 9.91 -0.91
N VAL A 175 4.02 8.97 -0.01
CA VAL A 175 2.68 8.78 0.60
C VAL A 175 2.44 9.71 1.78
N ILE A 176 3.49 10.15 2.48
CA ILE A 176 3.38 10.96 3.70
C ILE A 176 3.38 12.47 3.41
N ILE A 177 3.89 12.90 2.26
CA ILE A 177 3.82 14.31 1.84
C ILE A 177 2.38 14.67 1.44
#